data_a17941264bddbcc4d55faad2fcc2c7ca
#
_entry.id   a17941264bddbcc4d55faad2fcc2c7ca
#
_cell.length_a   1.000
_cell.length_b   1.000
_cell.length_c   1.000
_cell.angle_alpha   90.00
_cell.angle_beta   90.00
_cell.angle_gamma   90.00
#
_symmetry.space_group_name_H-M   'P 1'
#
loop_
_entity.id
_entity.type
_entity.pdbx_description
1 polymer ?
#
loop_
_entity_poly.entity_id
_entity_poly.type
_entity_poly.pdbx_seq_one_letter_code
_entity_poly.pdbx_strand_id
1 'polypeptide(L)'
;MRKLSRKWKLWGLFFVLMFFAAGATVHTTATDVQAATKNGFKTEKGKSYYYQNGQKVKGWLTLNGKKYFFNKSTGVQMKRWAKDSKGKRYFYNVNGAKGYMATGWLTDSKNNTRYFNPTSGYMTTKWATISNKKYYFYRGSGAAARSVFLTDKKNVTRYFTSKCFMAKGWATNKKQQKRYFDPNTGAMYKGFKKIGSDTYYFYSKSGVMATGWVTNSKKGYKYYFDPSTGVMATGTKTIDGKKYTFGSNGVLDTNPSTTTVTSSKTIKNFLANALLPVGKTLYVWGGGHNWSDATRKGISPKWKQWYDSNSSSYNYRYYMDLS
;
A
#
# COMPACT_ATOMS: atom_id res chain seq x y z
N MET A 1 -46.79 -9.41 29.20
CA MET A 1 -46.97 -10.80 29.70
C MET A 1 -45.83 -11.64 29.12
N ARG A 2 -44.94 -12.10 29.81
CA ARG A 2 -44.52 -13.33 30.47
C ARG A 2 -43.13 -13.17 31.06
N LYS A 3 -43.05 -13.30 32.36
CA LYS A 3 -41.86 -13.50 33.21
C LYS A 3 -41.26 -14.89 32.99
N LEU A 4 -39.94 -15.01 33.05
CA LEU A 4 -39.22 -16.25 33.40
C LEU A 4 -37.87 -15.82 33.97
N SER A 5 -37.69 -15.86 35.13
CA SER A 5 -37.28 -16.60 36.32
C SER A 5 -35.81 -17.05 36.25
N ARG A 6 -35.03 -16.37 37.12
CA ARG A 6 -33.68 -16.75 37.57
C ARG A 6 -33.73 -18.06 38.35
N LYS A 7 -32.82 -18.97 38.10
CA LYS A 7 -32.46 -20.04 39.04
C LYS A 7 -30.99 -19.92 39.44
N TRP A 8 -30.79 -19.46 40.62
CA TRP A 8 -29.54 -19.57 41.37
C TRP A 8 -29.52 -20.92 42.05
N LYS A 9 -28.43 -21.67 41.84
CA LYS A 9 -28.14 -22.85 42.70
C LYS A 9 -27.00 -22.45 43.63
N LEU A 10 -27.38 -22.22 44.88
CA LEU A 10 -26.50 -22.26 46.05
C LEU A 10 -26.07 -23.72 46.29
N TRP A 11 -24.78 -23.92 46.48
CA TRP A 11 -24.29 -25.12 47.18
C TRP A 11 -23.77 -24.69 48.54
N GLY A 12 -24.45 -25.24 49.53
CA GLY A 12 -24.23 -24.93 50.93
C GLY A 12 -22.97 -25.58 51.51
N LEU A 13 -22.38 -24.81 52.38
CA LEU A 13 -21.39 -25.28 53.36
C LEU A 13 -22.04 -26.20 54.36
N PHE A 14 -21.53 -27.42 54.50
CA PHE A 14 -21.80 -28.23 55.67
C PHE A 14 -20.64 -28.10 56.66
N PHE A 15 -20.85 -27.37 57.76
CA PHE A 15 -20.07 -27.45 58.97
C PHE A 15 -20.68 -28.53 59.85
N VAL A 16 -19.95 -29.57 60.15
CA VAL A 16 -20.29 -30.49 61.24
C VAL A 16 -19.34 -30.18 62.40
N LEU A 17 -19.90 -29.59 63.46
CA LEU A 17 -19.31 -29.46 64.78
C LEU A 17 -19.65 -30.70 65.57
N MET A 18 -18.69 -31.54 65.87
CA MET A 18 -18.80 -32.52 66.95
C MET A 18 -17.94 -32.07 68.12
N PHE A 19 -18.60 -31.72 69.19
CA PHE A 19 -17.98 -31.62 70.51
C PHE A 19 -17.93 -33.03 71.14
N PHE A 20 -16.76 -33.48 71.50
CA PHE A 20 -16.57 -34.49 72.53
C PHE A 20 -15.59 -33.99 73.58
N ALA A 21 -16.06 -33.85 74.78
CA ALA A 21 -15.22 -33.60 75.94
C ALA A 21 -14.79 -34.94 76.56
N ALA A 22 -13.58 -35.07 76.90
CA ALA A 22 -12.98 -35.51 78.14
C ALA A 22 -11.67 -36.27 77.95
N GLY A 23 -10.70 -35.96 78.77
CA GLY A 23 -9.53 -36.81 79.01
C GLY A 23 -8.23 -36.09 78.68
N ALA A 24 -7.70 -35.39 79.70
CA ALA A 24 -6.36 -34.81 79.67
C ALA A 24 -5.27 -35.83 79.66
N THR A 25 -4.57 -35.97 78.55
CA THR A 25 -3.17 -36.43 78.53
C THR A 25 -2.39 -35.43 77.69
N VAL A 26 -1.49 -34.70 78.37
CA VAL A 26 -0.60 -33.78 77.69
C VAL A 26 0.39 -34.62 76.88
N HIS A 27 0.04 -34.90 75.65
CA HIS A 27 1.00 -35.29 74.64
C HIS A 27 1.43 -33.98 73.93
N THR A 28 2.63 -33.54 74.15
CA THR A 28 3.29 -32.54 73.31
C THR A 28 3.42 -33.12 71.91
N THR A 29 2.40 -33.05 71.12
CA THR A 29 2.53 -33.26 69.69
C THR A 29 3.30 -32.07 69.17
N ALA A 30 4.56 -32.34 68.74
CA ALA A 30 5.25 -31.43 67.85
C ALA A 30 4.32 -31.16 66.69
N THR A 31 3.71 -29.97 66.66
CA THR A 31 3.02 -29.51 65.49
C THR A 31 4.09 -29.37 64.42
N ASP A 32 4.17 -30.34 63.50
CA ASP A 32 4.86 -30.18 62.26
C ASP A 32 4.28 -28.92 61.61
N VAL A 33 4.97 -27.81 61.76
CA VAL A 33 4.74 -26.60 61.00
C VAL A 33 5.08 -26.97 59.55
N GLN A 34 4.13 -27.54 58.83
CA GLN A 34 4.24 -27.81 57.41
C GLN A 34 4.53 -26.50 56.75
N ALA A 35 5.79 -26.25 56.43
CA ALA A 35 6.22 -25.04 55.80
C ALA A 35 5.37 -24.80 54.55
N ALA A 36 4.63 -23.68 54.54
CA ALA A 36 3.69 -23.37 53.49
C ALA A 36 4.37 -23.53 52.12
N THR A 37 3.90 -24.49 51.35
CA THR A 37 4.50 -24.83 50.05
C THR A 37 4.55 -23.58 49.20
N LYS A 38 5.74 -23.23 48.71
CA LYS A 38 5.91 -22.04 47.80
C LYS A 38 5.01 -22.18 46.60
N ASN A 39 4.13 -21.18 46.39
CA ASN A 39 3.29 -21.07 45.21
C ASN A 39 3.33 -19.65 44.62
N GLY A 40 3.08 -19.52 43.31
CA GLY A 40 3.02 -18.25 42.61
C GLY A 40 4.38 -17.66 42.25
N PHE A 41 4.34 -16.39 41.82
CA PHE A 41 5.56 -15.63 41.46
C PHE A 41 6.41 -15.31 42.69
N LYS A 42 7.69 -15.62 42.62
CA LYS A 42 8.70 -15.32 43.62
C LYS A 42 9.95 -14.73 42.97
N THR A 43 10.59 -13.79 43.65
CA THR A 43 11.89 -13.22 43.23
C THR A 43 12.97 -13.68 44.20
N GLU A 44 14.00 -14.33 43.67
CA GLU A 44 15.14 -14.84 44.43
C GLU A 44 16.42 -14.33 43.78
N LYS A 45 17.27 -13.64 44.53
CA LYS A 45 18.54 -13.07 44.03
C LYS A 45 18.36 -12.30 42.70
N GLY A 46 17.30 -11.44 42.60
CA GLY A 46 17.00 -10.63 41.40
C GLY A 46 16.40 -11.40 40.22
N LYS A 47 16.21 -12.71 40.32
CA LYS A 47 15.60 -13.56 39.30
C LYS A 47 14.17 -13.90 39.66
N SER A 48 13.23 -13.85 38.71
CA SER A 48 11.82 -14.19 38.92
C SER A 48 11.59 -15.67 38.55
N TYR A 49 10.79 -16.33 39.37
CA TYR A 49 10.36 -17.72 39.20
C TYR A 49 8.85 -17.81 39.43
N TYR A 50 8.23 -18.87 38.96
CA TYR A 50 6.90 -19.28 39.37
C TYR A 50 6.97 -20.65 40.02
N TYR A 51 6.41 -20.76 41.18
CA TYR A 51 6.34 -22.00 41.94
C TYR A 51 4.93 -22.59 41.87
N GLN A 52 4.87 -23.87 41.70
CA GLN A 52 3.65 -24.68 41.81
C GLN A 52 3.98 -25.89 42.68
N ASN A 53 3.25 -26.03 43.76
CA ASN A 53 3.48 -27.08 44.77
C ASN A 53 4.95 -27.18 45.24
N GLY A 54 5.55 -26.04 45.53
CA GLY A 54 6.95 -25.98 45.99
C GLY A 54 8.00 -26.08 44.90
N GLN A 55 7.66 -26.49 43.69
CA GLN A 55 8.62 -26.71 42.61
C GLN A 55 8.64 -25.53 41.62
N LYS A 56 9.80 -25.23 41.06
CA LYS A 56 9.96 -24.22 40.03
C LYS A 56 9.39 -24.71 38.71
N VAL A 57 8.41 -23.93 38.16
CA VAL A 57 7.91 -24.20 36.83
C VAL A 57 9.00 -23.95 35.79
N LYS A 58 9.11 -24.85 34.82
CA LYS A 58 10.04 -24.80 33.69
C LYS A 58 9.27 -24.87 32.38
N GLY A 59 9.72 -24.15 31.32
CA GLY A 59 9.05 -24.13 30.03
C GLY A 59 7.84 -23.18 30.02
N TRP A 60 6.81 -23.54 29.28
CA TRP A 60 5.61 -22.70 29.09
C TRP A 60 4.64 -22.85 30.26
N LEU A 61 4.08 -21.71 30.66
CA LEU A 61 2.99 -21.63 31.63
C LEU A 61 1.91 -20.66 31.13
N THR A 62 0.66 -21.05 31.21
CA THR A 62 -0.48 -20.19 30.93
C THR A 62 -1.20 -19.86 32.23
N LEU A 63 -1.31 -18.58 32.55
CA LEU A 63 -2.02 -18.08 33.71
C LEU A 63 -2.97 -16.97 33.27
N ASN A 64 -4.25 -17.09 33.58
CA ASN A 64 -5.28 -16.11 33.25
C ASN A 64 -5.20 -15.65 31.78
N GLY A 65 -5.07 -16.60 30.83
CA GLY A 65 -4.97 -16.36 29.41
C GLY A 65 -3.61 -15.78 28.93
N LYS A 66 -2.67 -15.51 29.84
CA LYS A 66 -1.34 -14.98 29.53
C LYS A 66 -0.30 -16.08 29.51
N LYS A 67 0.52 -16.13 28.47
CA LYS A 67 1.59 -17.11 28.33
C LYS A 67 2.90 -16.57 28.87
N TYR A 68 3.56 -17.34 29.72
CA TYR A 68 4.87 -17.09 30.31
C TYR A 68 5.82 -18.18 29.86
N PHE A 69 7.11 -17.86 29.82
CA PHE A 69 8.12 -18.85 29.57
C PHE A 69 9.23 -18.78 30.62
N PHE A 70 9.55 -19.92 31.16
CA PHE A 70 10.62 -20.11 32.14
C PHE A 70 11.73 -20.96 31.53
N ASN A 71 12.98 -20.60 31.79
CA ASN A 71 14.11 -21.33 31.28
C ASN A 71 13.99 -22.81 31.67
N LYS A 72 14.14 -23.71 30.71
CA LYS A 72 13.91 -25.15 30.90
C LYS A 72 14.87 -25.80 31.91
N SER A 73 16.09 -25.25 32.04
CA SER A 73 17.08 -25.76 32.98
C SER A 73 16.94 -25.12 34.37
N THR A 74 16.86 -23.79 34.42
CA THR A 74 16.94 -23.00 35.66
C THR A 74 15.61 -22.60 36.26
N GLY A 75 14.50 -22.63 35.50
CA GLY A 75 13.19 -22.11 35.91
C GLY A 75 13.13 -20.57 35.98
N VAL A 76 14.17 -19.86 35.55
CA VAL A 76 14.17 -18.39 35.55
C VAL A 76 13.15 -17.88 34.50
N GLN A 77 12.30 -16.95 34.90
CA GLN A 77 11.34 -16.31 34.00
C GLN A 77 12.05 -15.55 32.88
N MET A 78 11.65 -15.83 31.64
CA MET A 78 12.13 -15.05 30.50
C MET A 78 11.47 -13.68 30.47
N LYS A 79 12.28 -12.65 30.28
CA LYS A 79 11.85 -11.25 30.16
C LYS A 79 12.52 -10.64 28.92
N ARG A 80 11.87 -9.62 28.33
CA ARG A 80 12.33 -8.94 27.11
C ARG A 80 12.37 -9.89 25.89
N TRP A 81 13.46 -9.89 25.13
CA TRP A 81 13.61 -10.67 23.92
C TRP A 81 14.09 -12.10 24.18
N ALA A 82 13.45 -13.05 23.53
CA ALA A 82 13.89 -14.44 23.46
C ALA A 82 13.82 -14.96 22.03
N LYS A 83 14.60 -16.01 21.74
CA LYS A 83 14.55 -16.79 20.51
C LYS A 83 14.29 -18.24 20.84
N ASP A 84 13.54 -18.93 19.98
CA ASP A 84 13.45 -20.39 20.04
C ASP A 84 14.62 -21.05 19.28
N SER A 85 14.67 -22.38 19.28
CA SER A 85 15.66 -23.18 18.54
C SER A 85 15.63 -22.94 17.01
N LYS A 86 14.51 -22.46 16.48
CA LYS A 86 14.34 -22.09 15.06
C LYS A 86 14.67 -20.63 14.78
N GLY A 87 15.24 -19.89 15.76
CA GLY A 87 15.59 -18.48 15.64
C GLY A 87 14.41 -17.51 15.60
N LYS A 88 13.17 -17.98 15.82
CA LYS A 88 12.00 -17.11 15.89
C LYS A 88 12.01 -16.31 17.18
N ARG A 89 11.65 -15.03 17.09
CA ARG A 89 11.72 -14.08 18.20
C ARG A 89 10.38 -13.92 18.89
N TYR A 90 10.45 -13.85 20.21
CA TYR A 90 9.35 -13.47 21.09
C TYR A 90 9.74 -12.24 21.91
N PHE A 91 8.76 -11.53 22.38
CA PHE A 91 8.96 -10.47 23.33
C PHE A 91 8.09 -10.72 24.57
N TYR A 92 8.71 -10.70 25.72
CA TYR A 92 8.02 -10.84 26.99
C TYR A 92 7.93 -9.47 27.65
N ASN A 93 6.71 -8.98 27.83
CA ASN A 93 6.44 -7.65 28.34
C ASN A 93 6.96 -7.51 29.79
N VAL A 94 7.75 -6.47 30.00
CA VAL A 94 8.37 -6.21 31.32
C VAL A 94 7.62 -5.16 32.15
N ASN A 95 6.59 -4.53 31.62
CA ASN A 95 5.82 -3.53 32.34
C ASN A 95 5.14 -4.16 33.57
N GLY A 96 5.56 -3.72 34.76
CA GLY A 96 5.01 -4.16 36.03
C GLY A 96 5.34 -5.59 36.43
N ALA A 97 6.57 -6.07 36.22
CA ALA A 97 7.08 -7.38 36.64
C ALA A 97 6.35 -8.60 36.05
N LYS A 98 5.49 -8.43 35.06
CA LYS A 98 4.58 -9.50 34.59
C LYS A 98 5.20 -10.46 33.59
N GLY A 99 6.16 -10.04 32.75
CA GLY A 99 6.95 -10.90 31.85
C GLY A 99 6.15 -11.91 31.01
N TYR A 100 4.91 -11.64 30.66
CA TYR A 100 4.15 -12.49 29.75
C TYR A 100 4.47 -12.20 28.28
N MET A 101 4.23 -13.17 27.43
CA MET A 101 4.46 -13.08 25.98
C MET A 101 3.58 -12.02 25.35
N ALA A 102 4.20 -11.11 24.59
CA ALA A 102 3.47 -10.12 23.81
C ALA A 102 2.75 -10.77 22.63
N THR A 103 1.54 -10.30 22.35
CA THR A 103 0.74 -10.65 21.18
C THR A 103 0.13 -9.37 20.59
N GLY A 104 -0.18 -9.38 19.29
CA GLY A 104 -0.73 -8.22 18.61
C GLY A 104 0.28 -7.08 18.44
N TRP A 105 -0.21 -5.86 18.42
CA TRP A 105 0.60 -4.67 18.21
C TRP A 105 1.33 -4.24 19.50
N LEU A 106 2.60 -3.92 19.36
CA LEU A 106 3.43 -3.37 20.45
C LEU A 106 4.32 -2.26 19.90
N THR A 107 4.28 -1.09 20.55
CA THR A 107 5.16 0.04 20.24
C THR A 107 6.10 0.26 21.43
N ASP A 108 7.40 0.33 21.15
CA ASP A 108 8.42 0.59 22.18
C ASP A 108 8.62 2.10 22.43
N SER A 109 9.41 2.43 23.44
CA SER A 109 9.72 3.82 23.81
C SER A 109 10.44 4.62 22.71
N LYS A 110 11.08 3.93 21.75
CA LYS A 110 11.69 4.52 20.55
C LYS A 110 10.72 4.63 19.38
N ASN A 111 9.42 4.44 19.61
CA ASN A 111 8.35 4.49 18.64
C ASN A 111 8.46 3.41 17.53
N ASN A 112 9.17 2.32 17.78
CA ASN A 112 9.17 1.17 16.87
C ASN A 112 7.93 0.31 17.14
N THR A 113 7.04 0.21 16.15
CA THR A 113 5.85 -0.61 16.23
C THR A 113 6.12 -1.98 15.64
N ARG A 114 5.80 -3.04 16.38
CA ARG A 114 5.95 -4.44 15.96
C ARG A 114 4.63 -5.16 16.07
N TYR A 115 4.50 -6.24 15.37
CA TYR A 115 3.35 -7.12 15.48
C TYR A 115 3.78 -8.54 15.83
N PHE A 116 3.15 -9.09 16.85
CA PHE A 116 3.36 -10.44 17.31
C PHE A 116 2.13 -11.27 16.99
N ASN A 117 2.32 -12.41 16.37
CA ASN A 117 1.20 -13.28 16.01
C ASN A 117 0.35 -13.61 17.24
N PRO A 118 -0.96 -13.39 17.20
CA PRO A 118 -1.84 -13.56 18.38
C PRO A 118 -1.79 -14.96 18.97
N THR A 119 -1.66 -15.98 18.13
CA THR A 119 -1.67 -17.40 18.56
C THR A 119 -0.30 -17.87 19.01
N SER A 120 0.73 -17.64 18.18
CA SER A 120 2.07 -18.17 18.41
C SER A 120 2.99 -17.23 19.20
N GLY A 121 2.70 -15.93 19.24
CA GLY A 121 3.57 -14.90 19.82
C GLY A 121 4.83 -14.61 19.00
N TYR A 122 4.99 -15.19 17.82
CA TYR A 122 6.14 -14.90 16.97
C TYR A 122 6.14 -13.48 16.46
N MET A 123 7.28 -12.83 16.51
CA MET A 123 7.46 -11.51 15.91
C MET A 123 7.32 -11.59 14.39
N THR A 124 6.41 -10.80 13.84
CA THR A 124 6.21 -10.69 12.41
C THR A 124 7.37 -9.97 11.74
N THR A 125 7.82 -10.49 10.60
CA THR A 125 8.85 -9.87 9.74
C THR A 125 8.43 -9.98 8.28
N LYS A 126 9.01 -9.14 7.41
CA LYS A 126 8.66 -9.05 5.98
C LYS A 126 7.21 -8.56 5.79
N TRP A 127 6.56 -9.02 4.74
CA TRP A 127 5.19 -8.67 4.40
C TRP A 127 4.18 -9.40 5.27
N ALA A 128 3.18 -8.66 5.74
CA ALA A 128 2.02 -9.24 6.42
C ALA A 128 0.76 -8.44 6.09
N THR A 129 -0.37 -9.16 6.07
CA THR A 129 -1.70 -8.55 5.99
C THR A 129 -2.36 -8.69 7.36
N ILE A 130 -2.76 -7.57 7.95
CA ILE A 130 -3.39 -7.52 9.27
C ILE A 130 -4.61 -6.62 9.13
N SER A 131 -5.79 -7.13 9.46
CA SER A 131 -7.06 -6.41 9.32
C SER A 131 -7.21 -5.74 7.93
N ASN A 132 -7.02 -6.52 6.86
CA ASN A 132 -7.11 -6.12 5.44
C ASN A 132 -6.13 -5.02 4.99
N LYS A 133 -5.15 -4.66 5.82
CA LYS A 133 -4.09 -3.71 5.48
C LYS A 133 -2.76 -4.43 5.32
N LYS A 134 -1.98 -4.05 4.29
CA LYS A 134 -0.63 -4.59 4.09
C LYS A 134 0.40 -3.77 4.84
N TYR A 135 1.32 -4.48 5.49
CA TYR A 135 2.44 -3.94 6.27
C TYR A 135 3.75 -4.56 5.80
N TYR A 136 4.83 -3.86 6.03
CA TYR A 136 6.16 -4.40 5.88
C TYR A 136 6.94 -4.23 7.18
N PHE A 137 7.51 -5.33 7.68
CA PHE A 137 8.30 -5.37 8.91
C PHE A 137 9.75 -5.69 8.55
N TYR A 138 10.69 -4.88 9.03
CA TYR A 138 12.10 -5.10 8.77
C TYR A 138 12.59 -6.40 9.40
N ARG A 139 13.33 -7.21 8.63
CA ARG A 139 13.78 -8.55 9.07
C ARG A 139 14.55 -8.54 10.39
N GLY A 140 15.47 -7.59 10.57
CA GLY A 140 16.34 -7.53 11.75
C GLY A 140 15.60 -7.07 13.00
N SER A 141 14.86 -5.98 12.93
CA SER A 141 14.21 -5.34 14.08
C SER A 141 12.76 -5.77 14.31
N GLY A 142 12.08 -6.28 13.29
CA GLY A 142 10.64 -6.50 13.31
C GLY A 142 9.83 -5.19 13.38
N ALA A 143 10.48 -4.03 13.26
CA ALA A 143 9.77 -2.76 13.23
C ALA A 143 8.98 -2.62 11.93
N ALA A 144 7.75 -2.12 12.02
CA ALA A 144 6.94 -1.81 10.85
C ALA A 144 7.50 -0.57 10.12
N ALA A 145 7.54 -0.63 8.80
CA ALA A 145 7.85 0.53 7.97
C ALA A 145 6.82 1.63 8.24
N ARG A 146 7.30 2.86 8.50
CA ARG A 146 6.45 4.00 8.89
C ARG A 146 6.94 5.27 8.23
N SER A 147 6.03 6.03 7.61
CA SER A 147 6.31 7.31 6.94
C SER A 147 7.51 7.23 5.98
N VAL A 148 7.64 6.14 5.25
CA VAL A 148 8.81 5.83 4.42
C VAL A 148 8.40 5.26 3.07
N PHE A 149 9.19 5.60 2.03
CA PHE A 149 9.14 4.95 0.74
C PHE A 149 10.10 3.77 0.73
N LEU A 150 9.65 2.61 0.27
CA LEU A 150 10.47 1.44 0.05
C LEU A 150 10.39 1.03 -1.41
N THR A 151 11.55 0.86 -2.04
CA THR A 151 11.67 0.39 -3.42
C THR A 151 12.20 -1.04 -3.41
N ASP A 152 11.51 -1.93 -4.08
CA ASP A 152 11.91 -3.33 -4.18
C ASP A 152 12.94 -3.57 -5.31
N LYS A 153 13.44 -4.80 -5.44
CA LYS A 153 14.41 -5.19 -6.48
C LYS A 153 13.90 -5.02 -7.92
N LYS A 154 12.58 -4.94 -8.10
CA LYS A 154 11.92 -4.69 -9.39
C LYS A 154 11.68 -3.19 -9.64
N ASN A 155 12.33 -2.31 -8.86
CA ASN A 155 12.18 -0.86 -8.91
C ASN A 155 10.74 -0.36 -8.63
N VAL A 156 9.92 -1.15 -7.93
CA VAL A 156 8.57 -0.76 -7.55
C VAL A 156 8.62 -0.06 -6.19
N THR A 157 8.28 1.22 -6.18
CA THR A 157 8.25 2.04 -4.96
C THR A 157 6.86 2.00 -4.33
N ARG A 158 6.80 1.79 -3.01
CA ARG A 158 5.60 1.84 -2.19
C ARG A 158 5.80 2.77 -1.01
N TYR A 159 4.72 3.37 -0.53
CA TYR A 159 4.75 4.24 0.65
C TYR A 159 4.04 3.58 1.82
N PHE A 160 4.66 3.66 2.99
CA PHE A 160 4.05 3.23 4.25
C PHE A 160 3.69 4.46 5.06
N THR A 161 2.43 4.56 5.42
CA THR A 161 1.85 5.72 6.12
C THR A 161 2.39 5.88 7.54
N SER A 162 2.05 6.99 8.20
CA SER A 162 2.34 7.19 9.62
C SER A 162 1.70 6.13 10.53
N LYS A 163 0.65 5.47 10.06
CA LYS A 163 -0.01 4.33 10.72
C LYS A 163 0.58 2.98 10.28
N CYS A 164 1.75 2.97 9.63
CA CYS A 164 2.53 1.81 9.20
C CYS A 164 1.94 0.95 8.07
N PHE A 165 0.75 1.18 7.58
CA PHE A 165 0.20 0.39 6.47
C PHE A 165 0.58 0.97 5.11
N MET A 166 0.64 0.10 4.11
CA MET A 166 0.94 0.45 2.72
C MET A 166 -0.17 1.33 2.14
N ALA A 167 0.22 2.47 1.57
CA ALA A 167 -0.68 3.38 0.89
C ALA A 167 -1.26 2.76 -0.39
N LYS A 168 -2.52 3.05 -0.65
CA LYS A 168 -3.28 2.72 -1.86
C LYS A 168 -4.12 3.92 -2.27
N GLY A 169 -4.33 4.11 -3.58
CA GLY A 169 -5.06 5.27 -4.07
C GLY A 169 -4.31 6.57 -3.78
N TRP A 170 -5.06 7.63 -3.54
CA TRP A 170 -4.52 8.95 -3.23
C TRP A 170 -3.90 9.00 -1.84
N ALA A 171 -2.72 9.62 -1.74
CA ALA A 171 -2.08 9.91 -0.47
C ALA A 171 -1.41 11.29 -0.49
N THR A 172 -1.58 12.03 0.59
CA THR A 172 -1.01 13.36 0.78
C THR A 172 -0.01 13.30 1.95
N ASN A 173 1.16 13.90 1.76
CA ASN A 173 2.15 14.00 2.84
C ASN A 173 1.96 15.29 3.65
N LYS A 174 2.79 15.47 4.71
CA LYS A 174 2.75 16.68 5.55
C LYS A 174 3.02 18.00 4.80
N LYS A 175 3.69 17.92 3.63
CA LYS A 175 3.95 19.08 2.75
C LYS A 175 2.84 19.31 1.72
N GLN A 176 1.67 18.73 1.90
CA GLN A 176 0.52 18.78 1.00
C GLN A 176 0.80 18.22 -0.43
N GLN A 177 1.87 17.48 -0.59
CA GLN A 177 2.19 16.86 -1.86
C GLN A 177 1.35 15.59 -2.05
N LYS A 178 0.53 15.55 -3.09
CA LYS A 178 -0.31 14.41 -3.46
C LYS A 178 0.47 13.40 -4.31
N ARG A 179 0.23 12.12 -4.10
CA ARG A 179 0.72 10.99 -4.91
C ARG A 179 -0.41 9.99 -5.10
N TYR A 180 -0.31 9.18 -6.12
CA TYR A 180 -1.26 8.11 -6.36
C TYR A 180 -0.54 6.75 -6.37
N PHE A 181 -1.14 5.80 -5.69
CA PHE A 181 -0.64 4.44 -5.56
C PHE A 181 -1.65 3.47 -6.14
N ASP A 182 -1.17 2.48 -6.86
CA ASP A 182 -2.02 1.45 -7.44
C ASP A 182 -2.93 0.81 -6.37
N PRO A 183 -4.24 0.79 -6.56
CA PRO A 183 -5.18 0.29 -5.55
C PRO A 183 -4.97 -1.19 -5.18
N ASN A 184 -4.43 -1.99 -6.10
CA ASN A 184 -4.21 -3.41 -5.88
C ASN A 184 -2.81 -3.70 -5.31
N THR A 185 -1.77 -3.14 -5.93
CA THR A 185 -0.37 -3.47 -5.64
C THR A 185 0.31 -2.49 -4.71
N GLY A 186 -0.24 -1.27 -4.54
CA GLY A 186 0.39 -0.17 -3.80
C GLY A 186 1.61 0.43 -4.52
N ALA A 187 1.82 0.12 -5.79
CA ALA A 187 2.90 0.70 -6.58
C ALA A 187 2.67 2.19 -6.82
N MET A 188 3.68 3.02 -6.59
CA MET A 188 3.61 4.47 -6.82
C MET A 188 3.57 4.76 -8.32
N TYR A 189 2.56 5.50 -8.77
CA TYR A 189 2.47 5.94 -10.15
C TYR A 189 3.49 7.03 -10.49
N LYS A 190 3.95 6.99 -11.73
CA LYS A 190 4.88 7.96 -12.36
C LYS A 190 4.43 8.19 -13.79
N GLY A 191 4.60 9.42 -14.31
CA GLY A 191 4.14 9.79 -15.64
C GLY A 191 2.64 10.10 -15.70
N PHE A 192 2.09 10.08 -16.90
CA PHE A 192 0.66 10.30 -17.10
C PHE A 192 -0.18 9.12 -16.61
N LYS A 193 -1.29 9.42 -15.96
CA LYS A 193 -2.24 8.42 -15.48
C LYS A 193 -3.65 8.95 -15.54
N LYS A 194 -4.53 8.19 -16.21
CA LYS A 194 -5.97 8.41 -16.17
C LYS A 194 -6.54 7.76 -14.90
N ILE A 195 -7.30 8.52 -14.12
CA ILE A 195 -7.94 8.09 -12.88
C ILE A 195 -9.38 8.59 -12.95
N GLY A 196 -10.35 7.67 -13.11
CA GLY A 196 -11.71 8.03 -13.48
C GLY A 196 -11.74 8.65 -14.88
N SER A 197 -12.40 9.79 -15.01
CA SER A 197 -12.45 10.59 -16.25
C SER A 197 -11.18 11.42 -16.48
N ASP A 198 -10.43 11.73 -15.42
CA ASP A 198 -9.42 12.76 -15.40
C ASP A 198 -8.01 12.21 -15.64
N THR A 199 -7.16 13.00 -16.27
CA THR A 199 -5.75 12.67 -16.49
C THR A 199 -4.87 13.52 -15.58
N TYR A 200 -3.88 12.87 -14.96
CA TYR A 200 -2.90 13.47 -14.06
C TYR A 200 -1.49 13.17 -14.55
N TYR A 201 -0.53 13.95 -14.10
CA TYR A 201 0.88 13.66 -14.29
C TYR A 201 1.61 13.58 -12.95
N PHE A 202 2.43 12.55 -12.80
CA PHE A 202 3.24 12.33 -11.60
C PHE A 202 4.71 12.39 -11.98
N TYR A 203 5.48 13.27 -11.35
CA TYR A 203 6.90 13.44 -11.65
C TYR A 203 7.68 12.13 -11.50
N SER A 204 8.49 11.77 -12.49
CA SER A 204 9.19 10.47 -12.57
C SER A 204 10.11 10.17 -11.38
N LYS A 205 10.79 11.19 -10.85
CA LYS A 205 11.69 11.04 -9.69
C LYS A 205 10.94 10.96 -8.37
N SER A 206 9.95 11.82 -8.14
CA SER A 206 9.30 11.99 -6.83
C SER A 206 7.94 11.31 -6.71
N GLY A 207 7.28 10.99 -7.82
CA GLY A 207 5.88 10.55 -7.85
C GLY A 207 4.88 11.61 -7.38
N VAL A 208 5.30 12.86 -7.19
CA VAL A 208 4.42 13.96 -6.78
C VAL A 208 3.53 14.33 -7.97
N MET A 209 2.26 14.55 -7.70
CA MET A 209 1.30 15.04 -8.68
C MET A 209 1.71 16.44 -9.15
N ALA A 210 1.74 16.62 -10.46
CA ALA A 210 1.99 17.92 -11.07
C ALA A 210 0.78 18.86 -10.91
N THR A 211 1.06 20.14 -10.74
CA THR A 211 0.11 21.26 -10.81
C THR A 211 0.77 22.41 -11.55
N GLY A 212 -0.04 23.26 -12.19
CA GLY A 212 0.46 24.37 -12.99
C GLY A 212 1.11 23.90 -14.31
N TRP A 213 2.02 24.71 -14.84
CA TRP A 213 2.70 24.45 -16.11
C TRP A 213 3.75 23.35 -15.99
N VAL A 214 3.74 22.41 -16.93
CA VAL A 214 4.74 21.34 -17.05
C VAL A 214 5.24 21.28 -18.48
N THR A 215 6.56 21.30 -18.64
CA THR A 215 7.21 21.19 -19.97
C THR A 215 7.93 19.84 -20.08
N ASN A 216 7.64 19.11 -21.15
CA ASN A 216 8.43 17.97 -21.57
C ASN A 216 9.55 18.49 -22.48
N SER A 217 10.73 18.73 -21.90
CA SER A 217 11.88 19.30 -22.62
C SER A 217 12.36 18.45 -23.81
N LYS A 218 12.17 17.13 -23.77
CA LYS A 218 12.59 16.24 -24.88
C LYS A 218 11.74 16.41 -26.14
N LYS A 219 10.43 16.71 -25.95
CA LYS A 219 9.46 16.86 -27.06
C LYS A 219 9.02 18.30 -27.27
N GLY A 220 9.44 19.25 -26.43
CA GLY A 220 8.99 20.64 -26.46
C GLY A 220 7.52 20.83 -26.03
N TYR A 221 6.83 19.78 -25.65
CA TYR A 221 5.41 19.87 -25.31
C TYR A 221 5.20 20.56 -23.97
N LYS A 222 4.19 21.46 -23.91
CA LYS A 222 3.74 22.12 -22.68
C LYS A 222 2.35 21.62 -22.32
N TYR A 223 2.14 21.39 -21.03
CA TYR A 223 0.89 20.97 -20.43
C TYR A 223 0.54 21.90 -19.28
N TYR A 224 -0.72 21.97 -18.94
CA TYR A 224 -1.18 22.67 -17.75
C TYR A 224 -2.03 21.72 -16.91
N PHE A 225 -1.76 21.70 -15.62
CA PHE A 225 -2.51 20.92 -14.65
C PHE A 225 -3.15 21.88 -13.65
N ASP A 226 -4.45 21.76 -13.47
CA ASP A 226 -5.20 22.62 -12.55
C ASP A 226 -4.54 22.70 -11.19
N PRO A 227 -4.27 23.90 -10.64
CA PRO A 227 -3.54 24.06 -9.38
C PRO A 227 -4.21 23.40 -8.16
N SER A 228 -5.54 23.32 -8.15
CA SER A 228 -6.32 22.79 -7.03
C SER A 228 -6.55 21.29 -7.13
N THR A 229 -6.84 20.79 -8.33
CA THR A 229 -7.22 19.41 -8.58
C THR A 229 -6.07 18.55 -9.12
N GLY A 230 -5.14 19.15 -9.87
CA GLY A 230 -4.09 18.47 -10.63
C GLY A 230 -4.57 17.85 -11.94
N VAL A 231 -5.81 18.12 -12.35
CA VAL A 231 -6.38 17.60 -13.60
C VAL A 231 -5.73 18.29 -14.81
N MET A 232 -5.36 17.49 -15.80
CA MET A 232 -4.77 17.97 -17.05
C MET A 232 -5.77 18.82 -17.83
N ALA A 233 -5.34 20.01 -18.26
CA ALA A 233 -6.14 20.87 -19.11
C ALA A 233 -6.28 20.28 -20.51
N THR A 234 -7.51 20.38 -21.05
CA THR A 234 -7.86 20.08 -22.44
C THR A 234 -8.84 21.14 -22.94
N GLY A 235 -8.90 21.36 -24.24
CA GLY A 235 -9.74 22.44 -24.83
C GLY A 235 -9.25 23.83 -24.43
N THR A 236 -10.10 24.81 -24.50
CA THR A 236 -9.74 26.21 -24.18
C THR A 236 -9.85 26.46 -22.68
N LYS A 237 -8.80 27.02 -22.08
CA LYS A 237 -8.72 27.40 -20.66
C LYS A 237 -8.23 28.86 -20.54
N THR A 238 -8.78 29.59 -19.59
CA THR A 238 -8.23 30.89 -19.19
C THR A 238 -7.32 30.71 -18.00
N ILE A 239 -6.06 31.07 -18.13
CA ILE A 239 -5.02 30.92 -17.10
C ILE A 239 -4.36 32.30 -16.95
N ASP A 240 -4.38 32.85 -15.75
CA ASP A 240 -3.85 34.19 -15.45
C ASP A 240 -4.34 35.26 -16.43
N GLY A 241 -5.67 35.23 -16.73
CA GLY A 241 -6.34 36.18 -17.65
C GLY A 241 -6.09 35.93 -19.14
N LYS A 242 -5.24 34.96 -19.51
CA LYS A 242 -4.92 34.63 -20.92
C LYS A 242 -5.61 33.33 -21.35
N LYS A 243 -6.13 33.31 -22.57
CA LYS A 243 -6.72 32.12 -23.17
C LYS A 243 -5.63 31.21 -23.76
N TYR A 244 -5.68 29.93 -23.45
CA TYR A 244 -4.83 28.89 -23.99
C TYR A 244 -5.69 27.74 -24.50
N THR A 245 -5.30 27.17 -25.63
CA THR A 245 -5.96 25.98 -26.19
C THR A 245 -5.06 24.77 -26.06
N PHE A 246 -5.62 23.67 -25.56
CA PHE A 246 -4.94 22.40 -25.38
C PHE A 246 -5.63 21.33 -26.24
N GLY A 247 -4.87 20.49 -26.90
CA GLY A 247 -5.40 19.32 -27.59
C GLY A 247 -6.08 18.33 -26.64
N SER A 248 -6.76 17.33 -27.18
CA SER A 248 -7.36 16.25 -26.41
C SER A 248 -6.30 15.44 -25.63
N ASN A 249 -5.05 15.46 -26.09
CA ASN A 249 -3.88 14.87 -25.44
C ASN A 249 -3.25 15.79 -24.37
N GLY A 250 -3.82 16.97 -24.12
CA GLY A 250 -3.36 17.97 -23.15
C GLY A 250 -2.18 18.82 -23.59
N VAL A 251 -1.67 18.65 -24.82
CA VAL A 251 -0.56 19.48 -25.32
C VAL A 251 -1.09 20.87 -25.65
N LEU A 252 -0.35 21.90 -25.17
CA LEU A 252 -0.63 23.29 -25.51
C LEU A 252 -0.48 23.48 -27.02
N ASP A 253 -1.50 24.00 -27.66
CA ASP A 253 -1.40 24.48 -29.02
C ASP A 253 -0.57 25.77 -29.03
N THR A 254 0.64 25.67 -29.55
CA THR A 254 1.56 26.81 -29.67
C THR A 254 1.34 27.64 -30.94
N ASN A 255 0.54 27.12 -31.85
CA ASN A 255 0.00 27.91 -32.95
C ASN A 255 -1.40 28.37 -32.56
N PRO A 256 -1.58 29.51 -31.89
CA PRO A 256 -2.88 30.10 -31.83
C PRO A 256 -3.17 30.53 -33.29
N SER A 257 -3.80 29.66 -34.02
CA SER A 257 -4.57 30.10 -35.13
C SER A 257 -5.55 31.14 -34.58
N THR A 258 -5.16 32.39 -34.65
CA THR A 258 -6.09 33.52 -34.66
C THR A 258 -6.95 33.41 -35.94
N THR A 259 -7.46 32.23 -36.11
CA THR A 259 -8.61 32.02 -36.98
C THR A 259 -9.78 31.85 -36.02
N THR A 260 -10.36 32.96 -35.62
CA THR A 260 -11.80 33.01 -35.58
C THR A 260 -12.23 32.31 -36.86
N VAL A 261 -12.63 31.01 -36.71
CA VAL A 261 -13.29 30.31 -37.81
C VAL A 261 -14.65 30.97 -37.97
N THR A 262 -14.63 32.15 -38.52
CA THR A 262 -15.77 32.86 -38.99
C THR A 262 -16.10 32.43 -40.41
N SER A 263 -15.97 31.15 -40.70
CA SER A 263 -16.81 30.67 -41.77
C SER A 263 -16.87 29.16 -41.78
N SER A 264 -18.02 28.64 -41.43
CA SER A 264 -18.48 27.30 -41.81
C SER A 264 -18.23 27.00 -43.31
N LYS A 265 -17.99 28.02 -44.12
CA LYS A 265 -17.63 27.95 -45.53
C LYS A 265 -16.20 27.46 -45.76
N THR A 266 -15.21 27.84 -44.92
CA THR A 266 -13.82 27.40 -45.05
C THR A 266 -13.63 25.92 -44.66
N ILE A 267 -14.29 25.50 -43.58
CA ILE A 267 -14.31 24.07 -43.19
C ILE A 267 -15.05 23.24 -44.23
N LYS A 268 -16.20 23.72 -44.71
CA LYS A 268 -16.94 23.05 -45.80
C LYS A 268 -16.10 22.93 -47.06
N ASN A 269 -15.37 23.98 -47.46
CA ASN A 269 -14.48 23.95 -48.62
C ASN A 269 -13.28 23.05 -48.42
N PHE A 270 -12.66 23.02 -47.21
CA PHE A 270 -11.60 22.10 -46.88
C PHE A 270 -12.09 20.65 -46.92
N LEU A 271 -13.19 20.34 -46.25
CA LEU A 271 -13.81 19.01 -46.26
C LEU A 271 -14.28 18.59 -47.68
N ALA A 272 -14.86 19.53 -48.45
CA ALA A 272 -15.25 19.24 -49.82
C ALA A 272 -14.03 18.92 -50.68
N ASN A 273 -12.93 19.65 -50.56
CA ASN A 273 -11.69 19.37 -51.29
C ASN A 273 -10.98 18.12 -50.78
N ALA A 274 -11.02 17.80 -49.48
CA ALA A 274 -10.47 16.60 -48.89
C ALA A 274 -11.28 15.34 -49.25
N LEU A 275 -12.60 15.47 -49.40
CA LEU A 275 -13.51 14.38 -49.73
C LEU A 275 -13.73 14.15 -51.23
N LEU A 276 -13.37 15.14 -52.06
CA LEU A 276 -13.47 15.01 -53.52
C LEU A 276 -12.77 13.75 -54.07
N PRO A 277 -11.66 13.32 -53.54
CA PRO A 277 -11.01 12.10 -54.00
C PRO A 277 -11.58 10.79 -53.44
N VAL A 278 -12.45 10.81 -52.43
CA VAL A 278 -13.00 9.58 -51.85
C VAL A 278 -13.80 8.82 -52.90
N GLY A 279 -13.38 7.59 -53.18
CA GLY A 279 -13.93 6.79 -54.23
C GLY A 279 -13.42 7.09 -55.64
N LYS A 280 -12.52 8.10 -55.80
CA LYS A 280 -11.91 8.47 -57.08
C LYS A 280 -10.40 8.42 -57.10
N THR A 281 -9.79 8.00 -56.00
CA THR A 281 -8.35 7.87 -55.83
C THR A 281 -7.98 6.41 -55.64
N LEU A 282 -6.89 5.96 -56.29
CA LEU A 282 -6.31 4.70 -56.04
C LEU A 282 -5.26 4.86 -54.92
N TYR A 283 -5.51 4.23 -53.78
CA TYR A 283 -4.52 4.13 -52.70
C TYR A 283 -3.59 2.93 -52.95
N VAL A 284 -2.32 3.24 -53.21
CA VAL A 284 -1.30 2.19 -53.40
C VAL A 284 -0.52 2.06 -52.09
N TRP A 285 -0.80 1.02 -51.36
CA TRP A 285 -0.18 0.73 -50.08
C TRP A 285 1.35 0.53 -50.23
N GLY A 286 2.18 1.19 -49.44
CA GLY A 286 3.64 1.04 -49.42
C GLY A 286 4.38 1.94 -50.40
N GLY A 287 3.74 2.91 -51.01
CA GLY A 287 4.38 3.97 -51.75
C GLY A 287 5.07 4.97 -50.83
N GLY A 288 6.29 4.65 -50.36
CA GLY A 288 7.10 5.61 -49.62
C GLY A 288 7.41 6.84 -50.47
N HIS A 289 7.15 8.01 -49.91
CA HIS A 289 7.38 9.27 -50.57
C HIS A 289 8.87 9.63 -50.52
N ASN A 290 9.53 9.54 -51.65
CA ASN A 290 10.88 10.10 -51.81
C ASN A 290 10.79 11.35 -52.69
N TRP A 291 11.25 12.50 -52.20
CA TRP A 291 11.29 13.75 -52.97
C TRP A 291 12.09 13.66 -54.25
N SER A 292 13.06 12.73 -54.32
CA SER A 292 13.82 12.44 -55.56
C SER A 292 12.95 11.73 -56.62
N ASP A 293 11.88 11.07 -56.21
CA ASP A 293 10.92 10.42 -57.09
C ASP A 293 9.80 11.33 -57.50
N ALA A 294 9.93 12.64 -57.28
CA ALA A 294 8.93 13.60 -57.56
C ALA A 294 8.61 13.65 -59.06
N THR A 295 7.89 12.64 -59.48
CA THR A 295 7.14 12.70 -60.74
C THR A 295 6.08 13.83 -60.67
N ARG A 296 6.21 14.70 -59.65
CA ARG A 296 5.25 15.79 -59.30
C ARG A 296 3.83 15.34 -59.09
N LYS A 297 3.61 14.02 -58.99
CA LYS A 297 2.30 13.38 -58.90
C LYS A 297 2.19 12.39 -57.71
N GLY A 298 3.22 12.32 -56.86
CA GLY A 298 3.18 11.56 -55.60
C GLY A 298 3.18 10.05 -55.71
N ILE A 299 3.61 9.50 -56.85
CA ILE A 299 3.73 8.05 -57.03
C ILE A 299 5.22 7.69 -57.14
N SER A 300 5.68 6.73 -56.34
CA SER A 300 7.05 6.22 -56.47
C SER A 300 7.26 5.53 -57.81
N PRO A 301 8.50 5.56 -58.40
CA PRO A 301 8.82 4.94 -59.67
C PRO A 301 8.40 3.47 -59.71
N LYS A 302 8.50 2.78 -58.58
CA LYS A 302 8.09 1.34 -58.46
C LYS A 302 6.65 1.07 -58.86
N TRP A 303 5.74 2.03 -58.61
CA TRP A 303 4.32 1.90 -58.84
C TRP A 303 3.84 2.68 -60.06
N LYS A 304 4.68 3.53 -60.61
CA LYS A 304 4.32 4.39 -61.74
C LYS A 304 3.93 3.56 -62.95
N GLN A 305 4.70 2.56 -63.33
CA GLN A 305 4.44 1.71 -64.46
C GLN A 305 3.09 0.95 -64.27
N TRP A 306 2.82 0.42 -63.10
CA TRP A 306 1.57 -0.23 -62.82
C TRP A 306 0.39 0.77 -62.93
N TYR A 307 0.57 1.97 -62.37
CA TYR A 307 -0.48 3.03 -62.44
C TYR A 307 -0.74 3.46 -63.88
N ASP A 308 0.26 3.74 -64.64
CA ASP A 308 0.14 4.14 -66.04
C ASP A 308 -0.61 3.08 -66.89
N SER A 309 -0.39 1.81 -66.55
CA SER A 309 -1.07 0.69 -67.20
C SER A 309 -2.53 0.51 -66.79
N ASN A 310 -2.90 1.00 -65.60
CA ASN A 310 -4.23 0.73 -65.06
C ASN A 310 -5.11 2.00 -64.83
N SER A 311 -4.53 3.22 -64.94
CA SER A 311 -5.23 4.47 -64.60
C SER A 311 -6.41 4.75 -65.54
N SER A 312 -6.35 4.33 -66.80
CA SER A 312 -7.44 4.48 -67.75
C SER A 312 -8.68 3.68 -67.35
N SER A 313 -8.48 2.54 -66.67
CA SER A 313 -9.58 1.65 -66.25
C SER A 313 -10.30 2.18 -65.02
N TYR A 314 -9.66 3.02 -64.23
CA TYR A 314 -10.19 3.46 -62.94
C TYR A 314 -10.53 4.96 -62.83
N ASN A 315 -10.11 5.77 -63.80
CA ASN A 315 -10.35 7.24 -63.83
C ASN A 315 -9.89 7.95 -62.54
N TYR A 316 -8.75 7.52 -61.96
CA TYR A 316 -8.19 8.08 -60.73
C TYR A 316 -7.17 9.17 -61.00
N ARG A 317 -7.02 10.10 -59.99
CA ARG A 317 -6.00 11.15 -60.01
C ARG A 317 -4.95 10.85 -58.97
N TYR A 318 -3.73 11.30 -59.23
CA TYR A 318 -2.69 11.29 -58.21
C TYR A 318 -3.00 12.30 -57.11
N TYR A 319 -2.84 11.88 -55.90
CA TYR A 319 -2.83 12.74 -54.73
C TYR A 319 -1.57 12.53 -53.94
N MET A 320 -0.99 13.62 -53.45
CA MET A 320 0.17 13.50 -52.56
C MET A 320 -0.29 12.98 -51.21
N ASP A 321 0.47 12.07 -50.64
CA ASP A 321 0.30 11.66 -49.27
C ASP A 321 0.72 12.83 -48.37
N LEU A 322 -0.23 13.39 -47.63
CA LEU A 322 0.02 14.42 -46.61
C LEU A 322 0.39 13.75 -45.29
N SER A 323 1.52 13.01 -45.25
CA SER A 323 2.07 12.42 -44.03
C SER A 323 2.63 13.49 -43.09
#